data_ed48a8bde6c96d1fa23f17d201f3b96b
#
_entry.id   ed48a8bde6c96d1fa23f17d201f3b96b
#
_cell.length_a   1.000
_cell.length_b   1.000
_cell.length_c   1.000
_cell.angle_alpha   90.00
_cell.angle_beta   90.00
_cell.angle_gamma   90.00
#
_symmetry.space_group_name_H-M   'P 1'
#
loop_
_entity.id
_entity.type
_entity.pdbx_description
1 polymer ?
#
loop_
_entity_poly.entity_id
_entity_poly.type
_entity_poly.pdbx_seq_one_letter_code
_entity_poly.pdbx_strand_id
1 'polypeptide(L)'
;MLLAVAVALLAPLISRLVGVDPYTYHLDLLQGSGIPEGRFGGVSAEHPFGLEPQTGRDLFAIVVEGTRVSLAIGLGATLLSMLIAMLLGLSAGYFGGWWDALVSRLTDITLGFPHLVFMIAVSAVVPAGAPRVPVMIAIIGLLGWPAAARVLRSRTMALRNRTFVQASRAMGAGRWHVLVTQVLPNLLATIIVFTTISIPGKIGAEATLSFLGVGVTPPTPSWGRSIGQAVTWVSSDPWYLIFPGTALFVVTLAFNLFGDGPRDALDPRTGDAR
;
A
#
# COMPACT_ATOMS: atom_id res chain seq x y z
N MET A 1 9.41 -10.19 2.18
CA MET A 1 9.35 -8.74 2.48
C MET A 1 10.70 -8.03 2.35
N LEU A 2 11.74 -8.41 3.11
CA LEU A 2 13.07 -7.73 3.04
C LEU A 2 13.64 -7.69 1.61
N LEU A 3 13.51 -8.78 0.86
CA LEU A 3 13.92 -8.83 -0.55
C LEU A 3 13.15 -7.82 -1.41
N ALA A 4 11.83 -7.72 -1.24
CA ALA A 4 11.02 -6.75 -2.00
C ALA A 4 11.42 -5.29 -1.70
N VAL A 5 11.69 -4.99 -0.43
CA VAL A 5 12.20 -3.67 -0.01
C VAL A 5 13.61 -3.43 -0.58
N ALA A 6 14.48 -4.43 -0.55
CA ALA A 6 15.82 -4.33 -1.13
C ALA A 6 15.73 -4.10 -2.66
N VAL A 7 14.89 -4.84 -3.38
CA VAL A 7 14.66 -4.63 -4.81
C VAL A 7 14.14 -3.21 -5.07
N ALA A 8 13.19 -2.71 -4.29
CA ALA A 8 12.66 -1.36 -4.45
C ALA A 8 13.72 -0.27 -4.23
N LEU A 9 14.59 -0.43 -3.22
CA LEU A 9 15.67 0.52 -2.94
C LEU A 9 16.77 0.47 -4.00
N LEU A 10 17.07 -0.72 -4.50
CA LEU A 10 18.14 -0.96 -5.47
C LEU A 10 17.63 -0.96 -6.92
N ALA A 11 16.35 -0.71 -7.16
CA ALA A 11 15.74 -0.75 -8.50
C ALA A 11 16.53 0.04 -9.56
N PRO A 12 16.92 1.31 -9.33
CA PRO A 12 17.71 2.04 -10.33
C PRO A 12 19.10 1.44 -10.57
N LEU A 13 19.70 0.82 -9.54
CA LEU A 13 20.99 0.14 -9.69
C LEU A 13 20.84 -1.17 -10.44
N ILE A 14 19.80 -1.95 -10.15
CA ILE A 14 19.52 -3.21 -10.84
C ILE A 14 19.27 -2.96 -12.34
N SER A 15 18.43 -1.98 -12.69
CA SER A 15 18.15 -1.60 -14.08
C SER A 15 19.43 -1.18 -14.81
N ARG A 16 20.30 -0.37 -14.15
CA ARG A 16 21.58 0.04 -14.73
C ARG A 16 22.57 -1.11 -14.90
N LEU A 17 22.65 -2.04 -13.94
CA LEU A 17 23.55 -3.20 -14.02
C LEU A 17 23.14 -4.19 -15.14
N VAL A 18 21.85 -4.33 -15.35
CA VAL A 18 21.31 -5.15 -16.47
C VAL A 18 21.40 -4.39 -17.80
N GLY A 19 21.54 -3.07 -17.77
CA GLY A 19 21.64 -2.24 -18.97
C GLY A 19 20.28 -1.86 -19.58
N VAL A 20 19.19 -1.95 -18.80
CA VAL A 20 17.81 -1.68 -19.25
C VAL A 20 17.24 -0.41 -18.62
N ASP A 21 16.30 0.23 -19.32
CA ASP A 21 15.64 1.45 -18.88
C ASP A 21 14.12 1.39 -19.15
N PRO A 22 13.27 1.74 -18.18
CA PRO A 22 11.83 1.68 -18.37
C PRO A 22 11.25 2.80 -19.24
N TYR A 23 12.07 3.74 -19.70
CA TYR A 23 11.64 4.91 -20.48
C TYR A 23 12.08 4.86 -21.94
N THR A 24 12.99 3.96 -22.31
CA THR A 24 13.47 3.77 -23.69
C THR A 24 12.46 2.94 -24.47
N TYR A 25 12.22 3.32 -25.75
CA TYR A 25 11.30 2.66 -26.67
C TYR A 25 12.10 1.90 -27.74
N HIS A 26 11.89 0.60 -27.85
CA HIS A 26 12.51 -0.29 -28.83
C HIS A 26 11.47 -0.69 -29.89
N LEU A 27 11.06 0.29 -30.72
CA LEU A 27 10.03 0.07 -31.74
C LEU A 27 10.51 -0.83 -32.87
N ASP A 28 11.84 -0.91 -33.09
CA ASP A 28 12.52 -1.79 -34.03
C ASP A 28 12.43 -3.27 -33.68
N LEU A 29 12.14 -3.61 -32.42
CA LEU A 29 11.95 -4.96 -31.92
C LEU A 29 10.47 -5.39 -31.87
N LEU A 30 9.58 -4.58 -32.44
CA LEU A 30 8.15 -4.87 -32.52
C LEU A 30 7.77 -5.28 -33.96
N GLN A 31 6.91 -6.29 -34.06
CA GLN A 31 6.22 -6.60 -35.29
C GLN A 31 5.30 -5.46 -35.75
N GLY A 32 4.92 -5.42 -37.01
CA GLY A 32 3.97 -4.42 -37.52
C GLY A 32 2.60 -4.41 -36.81
N SER A 33 2.26 -5.46 -36.05
CA SER A 33 1.11 -5.56 -35.14
C SER A 33 1.32 -4.92 -33.79
N GLY A 34 2.54 -4.45 -33.48
CA GLY A 34 2.92 -3.91 -32.17
C GLY A 34 3.24 -4.98 -31.11
N ILE A 35 3.29 -6.25 -31.49
CA ILE A 35 3.68 -7.35 -30.59
C ILE A 35 5.22 -7.48 -30.63
N PRO A 36 5.89 -7.72 -29.47
CA PRO A 36 7.33 -7.97 -29.45
C PRO A 36 7.75 -9.15 -30.32
N GLU A 37 8.87 -9.01 -31.01
CA GLU A 37 9.45 -10.11 -31.81
C GLU A 37 10.06 -11.17 -30.89
N GLY A 38 10.02 -12.42 -31.35
CA GLY A 38 10.59 -13.54 -30.61
C GLY A 38 9.61 -14.33 -29.78
N ARG A 39 10.14 -15.19 -28.90
CA ARG A 39 9.32 -16.02 -27.99
C ARG A 39 9.11 -15.33 -26.64
N PHE A 40 8.02 -15.68 -25.97
CA PHE A 40 7.72 -15.22 -24.59
C PHE A 40 7.68 -13.70 -24.44
N GLY A 41 7.12 -12.97 -25.43
CA GLY A 41 7.04 -11.52 -25.40
C GLY A 41 8.37 -10.82 -25.68
N GLY A 42 9.26 -11.44 -26.48
CA GLY A 42 10.58 -10.88 -26.82
C GLY A 42 11.64 -11.08 -25.74
N VAL A 43 11.51 -12.10 -24.89
CA VAL A 43 12.52 -12.43 -23.87
C VAL A 43 13.87 -12.76 -24.56
N SER A 44 14.92 -12.06 -24.14
CA SER A 44 16.29 -12.19 -24.64
C SER A 44 17.29 -11.90 -23.50
N ALA A 45 18.59 -12.04 -23.83
CA ALA A 45 19.65 -11.66 -22.87
C ALA A 45 19.69 -10.17 -22.57
N GLU A 46 19.27 -9.32 -23.52
CA GLU A 46 19.19 -7.87 -23.38
C GLU A 46 17.87 -7.43 -22.72
N HIS A 47 16.78 -8.21 -22.89
CA HIS A 47 15.45 -7.95 -22.37
C HIS A 47 14.94 -9.16 -21.58
N PRO A 48 15.32 -9.32 -20.28
CA PRO A 48 15.06 -10.54 -19.51
C PRO A 48 13.58 -10.93 -19.33
N PHE A 49 12.66 -9.95 -19.37
CA PHE A 49 11.21 -10.20 -19.34
C PHE A 49 10.51 -9.82 -20.65
N GLY A 50 11.30 -9.56 -21.71
CA GLY A 50 10.78 -9.08 -22.98
C GLY A 50 10.38 -7.61 -22.95
N LEU A 51 9.46 -7.24 -23.84
CA LEU A 51 9.09 -5.85 -24.09
C LEU A 51 7.59 -5.63 -23.91
N GLU A 52 7.22 -4.40 -23.59
CA GLU A 52 5.81 -3.95 -23.53
C GLU A 52 5.27 -3.83 -24.96
N PRO A 53 4.14 -4.46 -25.31
CA PRO A 53 3.51 -4.30 -26.61
C PRO A 53 3.21 -2.83 -26.94
N GLN A 54 3.25 -2.47 -28.24
CA GLN A 54 3.08 -1.15 -28.82
C GLN A 54 4.18 -0.13 -28.50
N THR A 55 4.80 -0.19 -27.34
CA THR A 55 5.79 0.79 -26.91
C THR A 55 7.22 0.28 -27.04
N GLY A 56 7.43 -1.03 -26.95
CA GLY A 56 8.77 -1.63 -26.93
C GLY A 56 9.57 -1.28 -25.66
N ARG A 57 8.93 -0.81 -24.59
CA ARG A 57 9.63 -0.53 -23.34
C ARG A 57 10.05 -1.82 -22.66
N ASP A 58 11.21 -1.81 -22.00
CA ASP A 58 11.71 -2.99 -21.32
C ASP A 58 10.84 -3.39 -20.13
N LEU A 59 10.29 -4.61 -20.15
CA LEU A 59 9.34 -5.08 -19.15
C LEU A 59 10.01 -5.44 -17.83
N PHE A 60 11.28 -5.89 -17.84
CA PHE A 60 12.03 -6.13 -16.62
C PHE A 60 12.28 -4.82 -15.87
N ALA A 61 12.70 -3.77 -16.59
CA ALA A 61 12.89 -2.46 -16.00
C ALA A 61 11.57 -1.89 -15.44
N ILE A 62 10.45 -2.06 -16.16
CA ILE A 62 9.10 -1.64 -15.68
C ILE A 62 8.71 -2.41 -14.41
N VAL A 63 8.95 -3.71 -14.33
CA VAL A 63 8.62 -4.53 -13.15
C VAL A 63 9.48 -4.13 -11.95
N VAL A 64 10.79 -3.97 -12.15
CA VAL A 64 11.73 -3.60 -11.08
C VAL A 64 11.47 -2.20 -10.56
N GLU A 65 11.36 -1.19 -11.43
CA GLU A 65 11.05 0.19 -11.01
C GLU A 65 9.61 0.31 -10.49
N GLY A 66 8.68 -0.47 -11.02
CA GLY A 66 7.31 -0.58 -10.50
C GLY A 66 7.26 -1.06 -9.06
N THR A 67 8.19 -1.93 -8.63
CA THR A 67 8.34 -2.33 -7.21
C THR A 67 8.53 -1.11 -6.32
N ARG A 68 9.40 -0.19 -6.72
CA ARG A 68 9.68 1.04 -5.98
C ARG A 68 8.45 1.93 -5.87
N VAL A 69 7.73 2.12 -6.97
CA VAL A 69 6.54 2.98 -7.02
C VAL A 69 5.41 2.40 -6.19
N SER A 70 5.08 1.13 -6.40
CA SER A 70 3.99 0.45 -5.67
C SER A 70 4.28 0.33 -4.17
N LEU A 71 5.53 0.03 -3.77
CA LEU A 71 5.91 0.03 -2.36
C LEU A 71 5.91 1.43 -1.74
N ALA A 72 6.38 2.47 -2.44
CA ALA A 72 6.32 3.83 -1.94
C ALA A 72 4.88 4.27 -1.68
N ILE A 73 3.95 3.95 -2.59
CA ILE A 73 2.53 4.26 -2.41
C ILE A 73 1.93 3.41 -1.29
N GLY A 74 2.15 2.10 -1.29
CA GLY A 74 1.60 1.20 -0.28
C GLY A 74 2.05 1.54 1.14
N LEU A 75 3.35 1.75 1.34
CA LEU A 75 3.93 2.14 2.63
C LEU A 75 3.52 3.55 3.03
N GLY A 76 3.63 4.53 2.11
CA GLY A 76 3.24 5.92 2.37
C GLY A 76 1.77 6.07 2.74
N ALA A 77 0.86 5.41 2.01
CA ALA A 77 -0.57 5.40 2.30
C ALA A 77 -0.88 4.69 3.62
N THR A 78 -0.16 3.61 3.95
CA THR A 78 -0.30 2.92 5.24
C THR A 78 0.12 3.81 6.40
N LEU A 79 1.28 4.46 6.30
CA LEU A 79 1.76 5.38 7.34
C LEU A 79 0.80 6.55 7.53
N LEU A 80 0.33 7.17 6.44
CA LEU A 80 -0.63 8.27 6.51
C LEU A 80 -1.95 7.83 7.14
N SER A 81 -2.53 6.73 6.69
CA SER A 81 -3.80 6.22 7.25
C SER A 81 -3.66 5.80 8.71
N MET A 82 -2.53 5.20 9.10
CA MET A 82 -2.29 4.81 10.50
C MET A 82 -2.08 6.04 11.39
N LEU A 83 -1.37 7.07 10.91
CA LEU A 83 -1.21 8.33 11.64
C LEU A 83 -2.57 8.98 11.93
N ILE A 84 -3.44 9.08 10.91
CA ILE A 84 -4.80 9.62 11.08
C ILE A 84 -5.61 8.74 12.04
N ALA A 85 -5.55 7.42 11.88
CA ALA A 85 -6.25 6.47 12.75
C ALA A 85 -5.80 6.58 14.21
N MET A 86 -4.50 6.76 14.45
CA MET A 86 -3.96 7.00 15.80
C MET A 86 -4.47 8.32 16.37
N LEU A 87 -4.33 9.42 15.64
CA LEU A 87 -4.75 10.75 16.10
C LEU A 87 -6.24 10.79 16.43
N LEU A 88 -7.08 10.29 15.53
CA LEU A 88 -8.53 10.31 15.70
C LEU A 88 -9.02 9.21 16.66
N GLY A 89 -8.56 7.97 16.47
CA GLY A 89 -9.02 6.83 17.26
C GLY A 89 -8.60 6.89 18.72
N LEU A 90 -7.34 7.23 19.01
CA LEU A 90 -6.84 7.35 20.39
C LEU A 90 -7.49 8.52 21.09
N SER A 91 -7.54 9.70 20.45
CA SER A 91 -8.14 10.88 21.06
C SER A 91 -9.64 10.69 21.32
N ALA A 92 -10.39 10.16 20.37
CA ALA A 92 -11.83 9.88 20.53
C ALA A 92 -12.08 8.88 21.67
N GLY A 93 -11.36 7.75 21.67
CA GLY A 93 -11.49 6.73 22.70
C GLY A 93 -11.11 7.21 24.10
N TYR A 94 -10.13 8.11 24.22
CA TYR A 94 -9.63 8.62 25.48
C TYR A 94 -10.47 9.76 26.04
N PHE A 95 -10.75 10.80 25.24
CA PHE A 95 -11.47 11.99 25.70
C PHE A 95 -12.97 11.76 25.77
N GLY A 96 -13.55 10.96 24.86
CA GLY A 96 -14.99 10.66 24.85
C GLY A 96 -15.86 11.86 24.48
N GLY A 97 -17.13 11.82 24.90
CA GLY A 97 -18.08 12.91 24.73
C GLY A 97 -18.41 13.24 23.26
N TRP A 98 -18.61 14.53 22.97
CA TRP A 98 -18.96 15.00 21.62
C TRP A 98 -17.86 14.71 20.56
N TRP A 99 -16.59 14.77 20.99
CA TRP A 99 -15.46 14.45 20.10
C TRP A 99 -15.51 13.00 19.62
N ASP A 100 -15.79 12.09 20.54
CA ASP A 100 -15.98 10.68 20.24
C ASP A 100 -17.18 10.44 19.31
N ALA A 101 -18.28 11.13 19.54
CA ALA A 101 -19.46 11.08 18.68
C ALA A 101 -19.14 11.60 17.26
N LEU A 102 -18.41 12.70 17.15
CA LEU A 102 -17.98 13.27 15.86
C LEU A 102 -17.09 12.30 15.08
N VAL A 103 -16.00 11.81 15.70
CA VAL A 103 -15.07 10.88 15.06
C VAL A 103 -15.77 9.58 14.67
N SER A 104 -16.63 9.05 15.51
CA SER A 104 -17.42 7.86 15.21
C SER A 104 -18.33 8.09 14.00
N ARG A 105 -19.01 9.24 13.93
CA ARG A 105 -19.87 9.57 12.80
C ARG A 105 -19.10 9.73 11.50
N LEU A 106 -17.93 10.39 11.54
CA LEU A 106 -17.04 10.50 10.38
C LEU A 106 -16.55 9.10 9.92
N THR A 107 -16.21 8.23 10.87
CA THR A 107 -15.83 6.84 10.59
C THR A 107 -16.98 6.08 9.92
N ASP A 108 -18.19 6.21 10.44
CA ASP A 108 -19.38 5.51 9.91
C ASP A 108 -19.74 6.01 8.50
N ILE A 109 -19.68 7.32 8.27
CA ILE A 109 -19.90 7.92 6.94
C ILE A 109 -18.86 7.37 5.95
N THR A 110 -17.58 7.42 6.29
CA THR A 110 -16.52 6.96 5.38
C THR A 110 -16.62 5.48 5.07
N LEU A 111 -16.98 4.63 6.05
CA LEU A 111 -17.15 3.19 5.85
C LEU A 111 -18.48 2.83 5.16
N GLY A 112 -19.48 3.72 5.19
CA GLY A 112 -20.74 3.55 4.50
C GLY A 112 -20.67 3.71 2.99
N PHE A 113 -19.65 4.40 2.48
CA PHE A 113 -19.43 4.51 1.04
C PHE A 113 -18.64 3.30 0.51
N PRO A 114 -18.97 2.84 -0.72
CA PRO A 114 -18.13 1.87 -1.44
C PRO A 114 -16.73 2.45 -1.64
N HIS A 115 -15.79 2.02 -0.82
CA HIS A 115 -14.48 2.64 -0.64
C HIS A 115 -13.72 2.80 -1.96
N LEU A 116 -13.69 1.73 -2.79
CA LEU A 116 -13.01 1.76 -4.08
C LEU A 116 -13.67 2.76 -5.05
N VAL A 117 -15.01 2.79 -5.09
CA VAL A 117 -15.74 3.73 -5.97
C VAL A 117 -15.43 5.18 -5.59
N PHE A 118 -15.35 5.47 -4.30
CA PHE A 118 -15.00 6.82 -3.83
C PHE A 118 -13.55 7.19 -4.18
N MET A 119 -12.60 6.26 -4.03
CA MET A 119 -11.22 6.47 -4.48
C MET A 119 -11.13 6.74 -5.98
N ILE A 120 -11.87 5.99 -6.81
CA ILE A 120 -11.93 6.19 -8.26
C ILE A 120 -12.45 7.60 -8.57
N ALA A 121 -13.58 7.99 -7.97
CA ALA A 121 -14.20 9.30 -8.21
C ALA A 121 -13.24 10.46 -7.84
N VAL A 122 -12.58 10.38 -6.67
CA VAL A 122 -11.60 11.38 -6.25
C VAL A 122 -10.39 11.40 -7.17
N SER A 123 -9.88 10.23 -7.58
CA SER A 123 -8.72 10.13 -8.47
C SER A 123 -9.00 10.66 -9.87
N ALA A 124 -10.23 10.49 -10.38
CA ALA A 124 -10.65 10.96 -11.70
C ALA A 124 -10.71 12.50 -11.81
N VAL A 125 -10.90 13.21 -10.70
CA VAL A 125 -10.96 14.69 -10.66
C VAL A 125 -9.56 15.31 -10.58
N VAL A 126 -8.52 14.51 -10.27
CA VAL A 126 -7.14 15.00 -10.16
C VAL A 126 -6.61 15.45 -11.52
N PRO A 127 -6.06 16.67 -11.64
CA PRO A 127 -5.49 17.16 -12.90
C PRO A 127 -4.39 16.24 -13.45
N ALA A 128 -4.32 16.10 -14.78
CA ALA A 128 -3.36 15.23 -15.45
C ALA A 128 -1.89 15.56 -15.13
N GLY A 129 -1.57 16.83 -14.90
CA GLY A 129 -0.22 17.30 -14.53
C GLY A 129 0.18 17.09 -13.06
N ALA A 130 -0.72 16.59 -12.21
CA ALA A 130 -0.39 16.38 -10.80
C ALA A 130 0.58 15.21 -10.61
N PRO A 131 1.51 15.29 -9.64
CA PRO A 131 2.45 14.22 -9.33
C PRO A 131 1.69 13.01 -8.78
N ARG A 132 1.58 11.94 -9.56
CA ARG A 132 0.68 10.81 -9.28
C ARG A 132 1.02 10.02 -8.02
N VAL A 133 2.30 9.81 -7.72
CA VAL A 133 2.71 9.03 -6.54
C VAL A 133 2.24 9.67 -5.23
N PRO A 134 2.54 10.95 -4.92
CA PRO A 134 2.01 11.58 -3.71
C PRO A 134 0.49 11.72 -3.71
N VAL A 135 -0.14 11.92 -4.86
CA VAL A 135 -1.61 11.94 -4.98
C VAL A 135 -2.21 10.59 -4.58
N MET A 136 -1.66 9.47 -5.06
CA MET A 136 -2.11 8.12 -4.68
C MET A 136 -1.91 7.87 -3.18
N ILE A 137 -0.77 8.27 -2.62
CA ILE A 137 -0.53 8.20 -1.17
C ILE A 137 -1.62 8.97 -0.41
N ALA A 138 -1.94 10.18 -0.85
CA ALA A 138 -2.96 11.00 -0.21
C ALA A 138 -4.37 10.37 -0.33
N ILE A 139 -4.80 9.96 -1.51
CA ILE A 139 -6.14 9.38 -1.72
C ILE A 139 -6.31 8.10 -0.90
N ILE A 140 -5.38 7.15 -1.03
CA ILE A 140 -5.46 5.86 -0.36
C ILE A 140 -5.28 6.02 1.16
N GLY A 141 -4.40 6.94 1.58
CA GLY A 141 -4.13 7.21 2.99
C GLY A 141 -5.27 7.94 3.69
N LEU A 142 -5.78 9.03 3.08
CA LEU A 142 -6.88 9.84 3.63
C LEU A 142 -8.22 9.11 3.67
N LEU A 143 -8.42 8.11 2.83
CA LEU A 143 -9.65 7.32 2.84
C LEU A 143 -9.52 6.02 3.61
N GLY A 144 -8.31 5.56 3.88
CA GLY A 144 -8.03 4.23 4.44
C GLY A 144 -7.89 4.13 5.96
N TRP A 145 -8.10 5.20 6.72
CA TRP A 145 -7.91 5.26 8.17
C TRP A 145 -9.07 4.70 9.02
N PRO A 146 -10.37 4.68 8.58
CA PRO A 146 -11.50 4.50 9.49
C PRO A 146 -11.53 3.15 10.21
N ALA A 147 -11.19 2.06 9.51
CA ALA A 147 -11.18 0.72 10.11
C ALA A 147 -10.16 0.62 11.27
N ALA A 148 -8.95 1.12 11.06
CA ALA A 148 -7.91 1.16 12.08
C ALA A 148 -8.29 2.08 13.25
N ALA A 149 -8.86 3.25 12.95
CA ALA A 149 -9.33 4.20 13.97
C ALA A 149 -10.40 3.59 14.89
N ARG A 150 -11.35 2.82 14.32
CA ARG A 150 -12.39 2.14 15.10
C ARG A 150 -11.79 1.13 16.08
N VAL A 151 -10.81 0.36 15.66
CA VAL A 151 -10.12 -0.61 16.53
C VAL A 151 -9.31 0.11 17.61
N LEU A 152 -8.51 1.11 17.23
CA LEU A 152 -7.71 1.87 18.20
C LEU A 152 -8.59 2.60 19.21
N ARG A 153 -9.71 3.19 18.78
CA ARG A 153 -10.70 3.79 19.65
C ARG A 153 -11.23 2.78 20.68
N SER A 154 -11.68 1.63 20.24
CA SER A 154 -12.22 0.57 21.12
C SER A 154 -11.19 0.11 22.15
N ARG A 155 -9.96 -0.13 21.73
CA ARG A 155 -8.85 -0.53 22.61
C ARG A 155 -8.50 0.58 23.61
N THR A 156 -8.49 1.84 23.17
CA THR A 156 -8.26 3.00 24.03
C THR A 156 -9.34 3.14 25.11
N MET A 157 -10.61 2.95 24.75
CA MET A 157 -11.72 2.95 25.71
C MET A 157 -11.57 1.87 26.79
N ALA A 158 -11.10 0.68 26.42
CA ALA A 158 -10.83 -0.39 27.38
C ALA A 158 -9.65 -0.04 28.31
N LEU A 159 -8.57 0.53 27.78
CA LEU A 159 -7.38 0.89 28.56
C LEU A 159 -7.60 2.07 29.51
N ARG A 160 -8.37 3.08 29.10
CA ARG A 160 -8.60 4.28 29.94
C ARG A 160 -9.26 3.98 31.29
N ASN A 161 -9.93 2.81 31.41
CA ASN A 161 -10.61 2.38 32.64
C ASN A 161 -9.75 1.41 33.48
N ARG A 162 -8.51 1.11 33.07
CA ARG A 162 -7.60 0.26 33.83
C ARG A 162 -7.06 0.96 35.07
N THR A 163 -6.77 0.18 36.11
CA THR A 163 -6.32 0.67 37.43
C THR A 163 -5.08 1.55 37.36
N PHE A 164 -4.09 1.20 36.52
CA PHE A 164 -2.87 2.01 36.36
C PHE A 164 -3.15 3.40 35.77
N VAL A 165 -4.12 3.51 34.85
CA VAL A 165 -4.56 4.81 34.30
C VAL A 165 -5.30 5.64 35.33
N GLN A 166 -6.17 4.98 36.14
CA GLN A 166 -6.90 5.66 37.22
C GLN A 166 -5.94 6.12 38.33
N ALA A 167 -4.97 5.33 38.72
CA ALA A 167 -3.93 5.68 39.67
C ALA A 167 -3.12 6.90 39.21
N SER A 168 -2.68 6.92 37.94
CA SER A 168 -1.94 8.04 37.36
C SER A 168 -2.76 9.35 37.40
N ARG A 169 -4.06 9.26 37.10
CA ARG A 169 -4.98 10.42 37.22
C ARG A 169 -5.18 10.86 38.67
N ALA A 170 -5.30 9.93 39.61
CA ALA A 170 -5.44 10.24 41.02
C ALA A 170 -4.20 10.96 41.58
N MET A 171 -3.02 10.66 41.03
CA MET A 171 -1.77 11.37 41.33
C MET A 171 -1.65 12.75 40.64
N GLY A 172 -2.69 13.21 39.93
CA GLY A 172 -2.73 14.54 39.31
C GLY A 172 -2.13 14.58 37.86
N ALA A 173 -1.87 13.45 37.24
CA ALA A 173 -1.33 13.45 35.87
C ALA A 173 -2.33 14.05 34.85
N GLY A 174 -1.84 14.95 34.01
CA GLY A 174 -2.64 15.60 32.96
C GLY A 174 -3.15 14.61 31.91
N ARG A 175 -4.29 14.90 31.30
CA ARG A 175 -4.96 14.00 30.35
C ARG A 175 -4.08 13.61 29.15
N TRP A 176 -3.36 14.56 28.55
CA TRP A 176 -2.44 14.30 27.44
C TRP A 176 -1.23 13.48 27.87
N HIS A 177 -0.70 13.76 29.03
CA HIS A 177 0.41 12.98 29.60
C HIS A 177 -0.02 11.51 29.75
N VAL A 178 -1.17 11.24 30.35
CA VAL A 178 -1.69 9.86 30.51
C VAL A 178 -1.91 9.19 29.16
N LEU A 179 -2.47 9.89 28.16
CA LEU A 179 -2.69 9.35 26.83
C LEU A 179 -1.37 8.91 26.17
N VAL A 180 -0.35 9.77 26.22
CA VAL A 180 0.92 9.53 25.50
C VAL A 180 1.84 8.57 26.26
N THR A 181 1.88 8.65 27.61
CA THR A 181 2.84 7.88 28.42
C THR A 181 2.29 6.57 28.96
N GLN A 182 0.96 6.45 29.08
CA GLN A 182 0.32 5.27 29.66
C GLN A 182 -0.50 4.47 28.63
N VAL A 183 -1.32 5.16 27.82
CA VAL A 183 -2.24 4.48 26.89
C VAL A 183 -1.55 4.10 25.59
N LEU A 184 -0.89 5.06 24.94
CA LEU A 184 -0.23 4.83 23.64
C LEU A 184 0.83 3.71 23.68
N PRO A 185 1.74 3.63 24.66
CA PRO A 185 2.71 2.53 24.72
C PRO A 185 2.07 1.15 24.83
N ASN A 186 0.96 1.05 25.55
CA ASN A 186 0.21 -0.20 25.68
C ASN A 186 -0.57 -0.59 24.41
N LEU A 187 -0.68 0.31 23.43
CA LEU A 187 -1.30 0.06 22.12
C LEU A 187 -0.29 -0.17 21.00
N LEU A 188 1.03 0.01 21.25
CA LEU A 188 2.05 -0.12 20.21
C LEU A 188 2.00 -1.47 19.51
N ALA A 189 1.83 -2.56 20.23
CA ALA A 189 1.67 -3.89 19.66
C ALA A 189 0.50 -3.95 18.66
N THR A 190 -0.66 -3.42 19.07
CA THR A 190 -1.85 -3.35 18.20
C THR A 190 -1.58 -2.46 16.97
N ILE A 191 -0.92 -1.31 17.15
CA ILE A 191 -0.58 -0.38 16.08
C ILE A 191 0.35 -1.05 15.07
N ILE A 192 1.40 -1.71 15.52
CA ILE A 192 2.37 -2.42 14.66
C ILE A 192 1.66 -3.49 13.84
N VAL A 193 0.87 -4.35 14.48
CA VAL A 193 0.12 -5.42 13.80
C VAL A 193 -0.84 -4.84 12.75
N PHE A 194 -1.63 -3.83 13.10
CA PHE A 194 -2.54 -3.21 12.13
C PHE A 194 -1.82 -2.50 10.99
N THR A 195 -0.67 -1.89 11.26
CA THR A 195 0.17 -1.27 10.22
C THR A 195 0.66 -2.32 9.23
N THR A 196 1.24 -3.41 9.70
CA THR A 196 1.80 -4.45 8.83
C THR A 196 0.75 -5.16 8.00
N ILE A 197 -0.39 -5.52 8.59
CA ILE A 197 -1.51 -6.18 7.88
C ILE A 197 -2.16 -5.24 6.85
N SER A 198 -2.09 -3.92 7.03
CA SER A 198 -2.69 -2.95 6.11
C SER A 198 -1.89 -2.76 4.81
N ILE A 199 -0.57 -3.02 4.81
CA ILE A 199 0.32 -2.76 3.67
C ILE A 199 -0.15 -3.47 2.38
N PRO A 200 -0.40 -4.81 2.39
CA PRO A 200 -0.85 -5.52 1.18
C PRO A 200 -2.14 -4.93 0.58
N GLY A 201 -3.09 -4.56 1.45
CA GLY A 201 -4.35 -3.94 1.02
C GLY A 201 -4.15 -2.58 0.35
N LYS A 202 -3.16 -1.79 0.78
CA LYS A 202 -2.84 -0.49 0.16
C LYS A 202 -2.12 -0.66 -1.17
N ILE A 203 -1.20 -1.64 -1.28
CA ILE A 203 -0.58 -2.02 -2.56
C ILE A 203 -1.65 -2.50 -3.55
N GLY A 204 -2.59 -3.34 -3.10
CA GLY A 204 -3.71 -3.80 -3.91
C GLY A 204 -4.63 -2.67 -4.36
N ALA A 205 -4.91 -1.68 -3.50
CA ALA A 205 -5.70 -0.50 -3.85
C ALA A 205 -5.00 0.36 -4.92
N GLU A 206 -3.68 0.60 -4.80
CA GLU A 206 -2.89 1.27 -5.85
C GLU A 206 -2.98 0.51 -7.17
N ALA A 207 -2.71 -0.80 -7.13
CA ALA A 207 -2.74 -1.63 -8.31
C ALA A 207 -4.12 -1.61 -9.00
N THR A 208 -5.20 -1.64 -8.23
CA THR A 208 -6.58 -1.56 -8.76
C THR A 208 -6.87 -0.20 -9.38
N LEU A 209 -6.49 0.91 -8.75
CA LEU A 209 -6.68 2.25 -9.31
C LEU A 209 -5.86 2.44 -10.59
N SER A 210 -4.62 1.95 -10.61
CA SER A 210 -3.74 2.01 -11.78
C SER A 210 -4.23 1.10 -12.91
N PHE A 211 -4.74 -0.10 -12.60
CA PHE A 211 -5.41 -1.00 -13.52
C PHE A 211 -6.62 -0.34 -14.21
N LEU A 212 -7.42 0.40 -13.45
CA LEU A 212 -8.60 1.11 -13.96
C LEU A 212 -8.26 2.45 -14.66
N GLY A 213 -6.96 2.78 -14.81
CA GLY A 213 -6.50 3.96 -15.53
C GLY A 213 -6.60 5.28 -14.76
N VAL A 214 -7.01 5.25 -13.49
CA VAL A 214 -7.13 6.45 -12.62
C VAL A 214 -6.00 6.57 -11.59
N GLY A 215 -5.06 5.63 -11.58
CA GLY A 215 -3.89 5.61 -10.69
C GLY A 215 -2.65 6.27 -11.28
N VAL A 216 -1.55 5.53 -11.26
CA VAL A 216 -0.25 5.95 -11.81
C VAL A 216 -0.32 6.02 -13.33
N THR A 217 0.09 7.17 -13.88
CA THR A 217 0.05 7.43 -15.34
C THR A 217 1.42 7.29 -15.99
N PRO A 218 1.48 6.97 -17.30
CA PRO A 218 2.72 7.00 -18.06
C PRO A 218 3.45 8.34 -17.92
N PRO A 219 4.78 8.36 -18.01
CA PRO A 219 5.68 7.22 -18.25
C PRO A 219 6.05 6.43 -16.99
N THR A 220 5.55 6.80 -15.80
CA THR A 220 5.93 6.18 -14.52
C THR A 220 5.59 4.69 -14.50
N PRO A 221 6.54 3.78 -14.20
CA PRO A 221 6.29 2.37 -14.08
C PRO A 221 5.28 2.05 -12.95
N SER A 222 4.34 1.13 -13.20
CA SER A 222 3.41 0.61 -12.20
C SER A 222 2.92 -0.77 -12.62
N TRP A 223 2.91 -1.71 -11.70
CA TRP A 223 2.39 -3.07 -11.96
C TRP A 223 0.92 -3.05 -12.33
N GLY A 224 0.09 -2.29 -11.58
CA GLY A 224 -1.35 -2.21 -11.84
C GLY A 224 -1.66 -1.69 -13.23
N ARG A 225 -0.93 -0.67 -13.69
CA ARG A 225 -1.07 -0.15 -15.05
C ARG A 225 -0.67 -1.18 -16.11
N SER A 226 0.50 -1.82 -15.95
CA SER A 226 0.95 -2.85 -16.91
C SER A 226 -0.03 -4.02 -16.98
N ILE A 227 -0.57 -4.46 -15.84
CA ILE A 227 -1.62 -5.49 -15.78
C ILE A 227 -2.88 -5.02 -16.53
N GLY A 228 -3.31 -3.76 -16.34
CA GLY A 228 -4.47 -3.21 -17.02
C GLY A 228 -4.32 -3.18 -18.54
N GLN A 229 -3.16 -2.77 -19.03
CA GLN A 229 -2.84 -2.77 -20.46
C GLN A 229 -2.69 -4.18 -21.03
N ALA A 230 -2.11 -5.11 -20.25
CA ALA A 230 -1.89 -6.48 -20.65
C ALA A 230 -3.19 -7.27 -20.93
N VAL A 231 -4.32 -6.87 -20.37
CA VAL A 231 -5.62 -7.51 -20.63
C VAL A 231 -5.97 -7.53 -22.13
N THR A 232 -5.65 -6.47 -22.85
CA THR A 232 -5.90 -6.40 -24.30
C THR A 232 -4.97 -7.28 -25.12
N TRP A 233 -3.83 -7.69 -24.56
CA TRP A 233 -2.79 -8.45 -25.22
C TRP A 233 -2.71 -9.92 -24.78
N VAL A 234 -3.50 -10.33 -23.79
CA VAL A 234 -3.38 -11.63 -23.12
C VAL A 234 -3.49 -12.82 -24.09
N SER A 235 -4.23 -12.69 -25.19
CA SER A 235 -4.39 -13.73 -26.20
C SER A 235 -3.19 -13.83 -27.15
N SER A 236 -2.45 -12.74 -27.37
CA SER A 236 -1.31 -12.66 -28.28
C SER A 236 0.03 -12.65 -27.56
N ASP A 237 0.10 -12.00 -26.41
CA ASP A 237 1.28 -11.94 -25.53
C ASP A 237 0.89 -12.06 -24.05
N PRO A 238 0.70 -13.28 -23.52
CA PRO A 238 0.35 -13.50 -22.12
C PRO A 238 1.48 -13.12 -21.15
N TRP A 239 2.71 -13.04 -21.61
CA TRP A 239 3.89 -12.74 -20.78
C TRP A 239 3.87 -11.32 -20.27
N TYR A 240 3.30 -10.40 -21.03
CA TYR A 240 3.08 -9.02 -20.59
C TYR A 240 2.20 -8.94 -19.34
N LEU A 241 1.28 -9.89 -19.13
CA LEU A 241 0.47 -10.02 -17.92
C LEU A 241 1.20 -10.78 -16.81
N ILE A 242 1.88 -11.89 -17.16
CA ILE A 242 2.45 -12.82 -16.20
C ILE A 242 3.54 -12.17 -15.34
N PHE A 243 4.46 -11.41 -15.92
CA PHE A 243 5.58 -10.85 -15.19
C PHE A 243 5.15 -9.79 -14.13
N PRO A 244 4.39 -8.73 -14.46
CA PRO A 244 3.95 -7.77 -13.47
C PRO A 244 2.91 -8.38 -12.51
N GLY A 245 2.07 -9.30 -12.97
CA GLY A 245 1.11 -10.02 -12.13
C GLY A 245 1.78 -10.88 -11.09
N THR A 246 2.84 -11.62 -11.47
CA THR A 246 3.64 -12.42 -10.55
C THR A 246 4.38 -11.55 -9.55
N ALA A 247 4.94 -10.41 -9.96
CA ALA A 247 5.61 -9.48 -9.07
C ALA A 247 4.64 -8.93 -8.00
N LEU A 248 3.45 -8.48 -8.42
CA LEU A 248 2.41 -8.02 -7.51
C LEU A 248 1.97 -9.13 -6.54
N PHE A 249 1.74 -10.34 -7.05
CA PHE A 249 1.35 -11.50 -6.25
C PHE A 249 2.40 -11.86 -5.19
N VAL A 250 3.66 -12.00 -5.60
CA VAL A 250 4.76 -12.40 -4.72
C VAL A 250 4.98 -11.35 -3.62
N VAL A 251 4.96 -10.07 -3.98
CA VAL A 251 5.15 -8.99 -2.99
C VAL A 251 3.96 -8.93 -2.02
N THR A 252 2.73 -9.01 -2.52
CA THR A 252 1.53 -9.01 -1.66
C THR A 252 1.53 -10.23 -0.72
N LEU A 253 1.87 -11.42 -1.24
CA LEU A 253 1.99 -12.64 -0.43
C LEU A 253 3.08 -12.49 0.64
N ALA A 254 4.26 -11.96 0.28
CA ALA A 254 5.37 -11.76 1.21
C ALA A 254 5.01 -10.80 2.36
N PHE A 255 4.26 -9.73 2.08
CA PHE A 255 3.79 -8.82 3.12
C PHE A 255 2.66 -9.41 3.97
N ASN A 256 1.77 -10.23 3.40
CA ASN A 256 0.76 -10.95 4.17
C ASN A 256 1.40 -11.94 5.15
N LEU A 257 2.31 -12.79 4.68
CA LEU A 257 3.03 -13.74 5.54
C LEU A 257 3.88 -13.04 6.62
N PHE A 258 4.46 -11.90 6.29
CA PHE A 258 5.18 -11.10 7.29
C PHE A 258 4.24 -10.45 8.30
N GLY A 259 3.05 -10.03 7.90
CA GLY A 259 2.05 -9.41 8.79
C GLY A 259 1.55 -10.38 9.88
N ASP A 260 1.52 -11.68 9.59
CA ASP A 260 1.12 -12.71 10.56
C ASP A 260 2.19 -12.91 11.65
N GLY A 261 3.48 -12.77 11.34
CA GLY A 261 4.57 -12.95 12.31
C GLY A 261 4.50 -12.03 13.55
N PRO A 262 4.41 -10.70 13.41
CA PRO A 262 4.20 -9.80 14.55
C PRO A 262 2.90 -10.05 15.32
N ARG A 263 1.86 -10.54 14.66
CA ARG A 263 0.60 -10.91 15.30
C ARG A 263 0.81 -12.10 16.23
N ASP A 264 1.47 -13.16 15.77
CA ASP A 264 1.74 -14.35 16.56
C ASP A 264 2.74 -14.08 17.70
N ALA A 265 3.76 -13.26 17.44
CA ALA A 265 4.77 -12.90 18.45
C ALA A 265 4.22 -12.00 19.58
N LEU A 266 3.16 -11.22 19.30
CA LEU A 266 2.54 -10.30 20.25
C LEU A 266 1.23 -10.84 20.85
N ASP A 267 0.82 -12.08 20.53
CA ASP A 267 -0.34 -12.74 21.15
C ASP A 267 0.05 -13.32 22.51
N PRO A 268 -0.52 -12.82 23.65
CA PRO A 268 -0.18 -13.30 24.99
C PRO A 268 -0.52 -14.78 25.25
N ARG A 269 -1.35 -15.40 24.40
CA ARG A 269 -1.82 -16.77 24.59
C ARG A 269 -0.80 -17.85 24.20
N THR A 270 0.26 -17.51 23.47
CA THR A 270 1.31 -18.45 23.10
C THR A 270 2.40 -18.63 24.15
N GLY A 271 2.39 -17.83 25.24
CA GLY A 271 3.36 -17.88 26.34
C GLY A 271 3.10 -18.97 27.40
N ASP A 272 1.87 -19.49 27.50
CA ASP A 272 1.48 -20.44 28.57
C ASP A 272 1.61 -21.94 28.18
N ALA A 273 2.16 -22.22 26.99
CA ALA A 273 2.31 -23.60 26.47
C ALA A 273 3.77 -24.08 26.41
N ARG A 274 4.67 -23.54 27.26
CA ARG A 274 6.03 -24.08 27.46
C ARG A 274 6.35 -24.29 28.92
#